data_6f50b6bfe4311d4869864274470be0df
#
_entry.id   6f50b6bfe4311d4869864274470be0df
#
_cell.length_a   1.000
_cell.length_b   1.000
_cell.length_c   1.000
_cell.angle_alpha   90.00
_cell.angle_beta   90.00
_cell.angle_gamma   90.00
#
_symmetry.space_group_name_H-M   'P 1'
#
loop_
_entity.id
_entity.type
_entity.pdbx_description
1 polymer ?
#
loop_
_entity_poly.entity_id
_entity_poly.type
_entity_poly.pdbx_seq_one_letter_code
_entity_poly.pdbx_strand_id
1 'polypeptide(L)'
;MSGLNDSPHVLFDTTVLCGAILGPGINRQLLTLAAQTVDYRVVLSRVCLMEFYHNAVFKGIGNRVYPVEIVEGFLETFVYPILDNEPAVNSQVGRHAFEIVRRLESPIGQALAEISDCDTETALNIARDQGLQDPLRKYDENDVHVWVTAIREECKYIVTSNTKRFPKKIGNIEALRPGTFYSMISDD
;
A
#
# COMPACT_ATOMS: atom_id res chain seq x y z
N MET A 1 -10.29 -12.75 -29.25
CA MET A 1 -10.68 -11.71 -28.28
C MET A 1 -10.03 -12.03 -26.94
N SER A 2 -8.75 -11.73 -26.84
CA SER A 2 -7.92 -11.88 -25.63
C SER A 2 -7.27 -10.52 -25.41
N GLY A 3 -7.69 -9.75 -24.41
CA GLY A 3 -7.10 -8.44 -24.28
C GLY A 3 -7.61 -7.54 -23.17
N LEU A 4 -8.41 -8.02 -22.21
CA LEU A 4 -8.91 -7.17 -21.13
C LEU A 4 -8.48 -7.60 -19.73
N ASN A 5 -7.59 -8.62 -19.58
CA ASN A 5 -7.23 -9.15 -18.26
C ASN A 5 -5.72 -9.19 -17.98
N ASP A 6 -4.88 -8.43 -18.70
CA ASP A 6 -3.42 -8.60 -18.63
C ASP A 6 -2.68 -7.36 -18.06
N SER A 7 -3.42 -6.38 -17.52
CA SER A 7 -2.77 -5.23 -16.88
C SER A 7 -2.11 -5.65 -15.57
N PRO A 8 -0.81 -5.35 -15.36
CA PRO A 8 -0.11 -5.80 -14.18
C PRO A 8 -0.68 -5.18 -12.90
N HIS A 9 -0.80 -5.98 -11.86
CA HIS A 9 -1.13 -5.49 -10.53
C HIS A 9 0.08 -4.78 -9.91
N VAL A 10 -0.17 -3.63 -9.31
CA VAL A 10 0.85 -2.78 -8.69
C VAL A 10 0.39 -2.38 -7.30
N LEU A 11 1.08 -2.86 -6.28
CA LEU A 11 0.76 -2.48 -4.91
C LEU A 11 1.38 -1.12 -4.58
N PHE A 12 0.55 -0.20 -4.10
CA PHE A 12 1.02 1.06 -3.51
C PHE A 12 1.10 0.92 -1.99
N ASP A 13 2.32 1.08 -1.48
CA ASP A 13 2.60 1.07 -0.06
C ASP A 13 2.10 2.34 0.65
N THR A 14 1.92 2.28 1.96
CA THR A 14 1.55 3.39 2.85
C THR A 14 2.37 4.65 2.59
N THR A 15 3.65 4.51 2.24
CA THR A 15 4.55 5.64 1.97
C THR A 15 4.14 6.47 0.76
N VAL A 16 3.45 5.86 -0.23
CA VAL A 16 2.90 6.59 -1.39
C VAL A 16 1.78 7.52 -0.95
N LEU A 17 0.85 7.02 -0.12
CA LEU A 17 -0.25 7.81 0.44
C LEU A 17 0.27 8.93 1.34
N CYS A 18 1.22 8.60 2.22
CA CYS A 18 1.86 9.57 3.08
C CYS A 18 2.58 10.68 2.29
N GLY A 19 3.25 10.33 1.21
CA GLY A 19 3.89 11.31 0.33
C GLY A 19 2.88 12.16 -0.44
N ALA A 20 1.74 11.58 -0.82
CA ALA A 20 0.70 12.28 -1.58
C ALA A 20 -0.05 13.33 -0.75
N ILE A 21 -0.31 13.09 0.54
CA ILE A 21 -1.00 14.07 1.38
C ILE A 21 -0.12 15.29 1.69
N LEU A 22 1.20 15.15 1.68
CA LEU A 22 2.13 16.26 1.94
C LEU A 22 1.99 17.40 0.92
N GLY A 23 1.62 17.10 -0.32
CA GLY A 23 1.43 18.13 -1.35
C GLY A 23 1.45 17.60 -2.78
N PRO A 24 1.35 18.49 -3.76
CA PRO A 24 1.49 18.13 -5.16
C PRO A 24 2.89 17.59 -5.45
N GLY A 25 2.98 16.44 -6.10
CA GLY A 25 4.24 15.77 -6.44
C GLY A 25 3.97 14.40 -7.05
N ILE A 26 5.03 13.62 -7.29
CA ILE A 26 4.96 12.33 -7.97
C ILE A 26 3.95 11.38 -7.30
N ASN A 27 3.95 11.30 -5.97
CA ASN A 27 3.02 10.42 -5.28
C ASN A 27 1.55 10.77 -5.56
N ARG A 28 1.22 12.07 -5.56
CA ARG A 28 -0.15 12.52 -5.87
C ARG A 28 -0.49 12.30 -7.34
N GLN A 29 0.47 12.51 -8.24
CA GLN A 29 0.29 12.24 -9.67
C GLN A 29 0.03 10.74 -9.91
N LEU A 30 0.75 9.85 -9.22
CA LEU A 30 0.52 8.41 -9.29
C LEU A 30 -0.89 8.02 -8.86
N LEU A 31 -1.43 8.59 -7.77
CA LEU A 31 -2.81 8.34 -7.35
C LEU A 31 -3.82 8.85 -8.38
N THR A 32 -3.58 10.04 -8.95
CA THR A 32 -4.45 10.60 -9.98
C THR A 32 -4.46 9.74 -11.24
N LEU A 33 -3.29 9.28 -11.69
CA LEU A 33 -3.17 8.38 -12.84
C LEU A 33 -3.82 7.04 -12.56
N ALA A 34 -3.62 6.47 -11.37
CA ALA A 34 -4.19 5.19 -10.97
C ALA A 34 -5.72 5.14 -11.06
N ALA A 35 -6.40 6.26 -10.82
CA ALA A 35 -7.84 6.36 -10.95
C ALA A 35 -8.34 6.43 -12.40
N GLN A 36 -7.46 6.65 -13.37
CA GLN A 36 -7.81 6.93 -14.78
C GLN A 36 -7.23 5.94 -15.77
N THR A 37 -6.15 5.24 -15.42
CA THR A 37 -5.44 4.35 -16.33
C THR A 37 -6.06 2.95 -16.37
N VAL A 38 -5.84 2.28 -17.52
CA VAL A 38 -6.11 0.86 -17.72
C VAL A 38 -4.82 0.04 -17.89
N ASP A 39 -3.66 0.71 -17.91
CA ASP A 39 -2.37 0.10 -18.21
C ASP A 39 -1.84 -0.73 -17.05
N TYR A 40 -2.27 -0.43 -15.83
CA TYR A 40 -2.00 -1.20 -14.63
C TYR A 40 -3.16 -1.10 -13.63
N ARG A 41 -3.26 -2.07 -12.73
CA ARG A 41 -4.25 -2.10 -11.66
C ARG A 41 -3.59 -1.84 -10.33
N VAL A 42 -4.07 -0.84 -9.60
CA VAL A 42 -3.52 -0.54 -8.28
C VAL A 42 -4.16 -1.41 -7.22
N VAL A 43 -3.30 -2.06 -6.45
CA VAL A 43 -3.68 -2.77 -5.23
C VAL A 43 -3.39 -1.88 -4.03
N LEU A 44 -4.42 -1.49 -3.31
CA LEU A 44 -4.34 -0.83 -2.00
C LEU A 44 -4.83 -1.79 -0.93
N SER A 45 -3.95 -2.16 0.01
CA SER A 45 -4.37 -3.02 1.11
C SER A 45 -5.07 -2.21 2.21
N ARG A 46 -6.00 -2.88 2.91
CA ARG A 46 -6.66 -2.31 4.09
C ARG A 46 -5.66 -1.81 5.11
N VAL A 47 -4.60 -2.57 5.31
CA VAL A 47 -3.54 -2.26 6.27
C VAL A 47 -2.81 -0.98 5.88
N CYS A 48 -2.42 -0.81 4.60
CA CYS A 48 -1.79 0.42 4.13
C CYS A 48 -2.67 1.65 4.34
N LEU A 49 -3.98 1.53 4.10
CA LEU A 49 -4.93 2.62 4.34
C LEU A 49 -5.06 2.96 5.82
N MET A 50 -5.08 1.94 6.68
CA MET A 50 -5.16 2.13 8.13
C MET A 50 -3.89 2.75 8.70
N GLU A 51 -2.72 2.29 8.27
CA GLU A 51 -1.44 2.89 8.63
C GLU A 51 -1.36 4.34 8.18
N PHE A 52 -1.78 4.62 6.95
CA PHE A 52 -1.86 5.99 6.45
C PHE A 52 -2.74 6.85 7.35
N TYR A 53 -3.95 6.40 7.65
CA TYR A 53 -4.88 7.15 8.49
C TYR A 53 -4.30 7.37 9.89
N HIS A 54 -3.76 6.31 10.51
CA HIS A 54 -3.12 6.40 11.82
C HIS A 54 -1.93 7.39 11.80
N ASN A 55 -1.08 7.31 10.78
CA ASN A 55 0.06 8.21 10.65
C ASN A 55 -0.40 9.66 10.43
N ALA A 56 -1.42 9.89 9.60
CA ALA A 56 -1.90 11.22 9.31
C ALA A 56 -2.55 11.89 10.53
N VAL A 57 -3.41 11.16 11.25
CA VAL A 57 -4.27 11.72 12.32
C VAL A 57 -3.58 11.72 13.69
N PHE A 58 -2.73 10.73 13.98
CA PHE A 58 -2.20 10.54 15.35
C PHE A 58 -0.68 10.72 15.45
N LYS A 59 0.08 10.16 14.51
CA LYS A 59 1.54 10.13 14.59
C LYS A 59 2.19 11.35 13.93
N GLY A 60 1.59 11.83 12.86
CA GLY A 60 2.13 12.90 12.02
C GLY A 60 2.90 12.39 10.79
N ILE A 61 2.71 13.08 9.67
CA ILE A 61 3.43 12.89 8.42
C ILE A 61 4.18 14.19 8.12
N GLY A 62 5.50 14.13 7.92
CA GLY A 62 6.33 15.32 7.71
C GLY A 62 6.26 16.31 8.89
N ASN A 63 6.22 15.80 10.12
CA ASN A 63 6.05 16.58 11.37
C ASN A 63 4.71 17.32 11.49
N ARG A 64 3.70 16.91 10.74
CA ARG A 64 2.36 17.50 10.77
C ARG A 64 1.30 16.43 11.03
N VAL A 65 0.45 16.68 12.03
CA VAL A 65 -0.79 15.94 12.28
C VAL A 65 -1.91 16.64 11.50
N TYR A 66 -2.72 15.86 10.82
CA TYR A 66 -3.81 16.37 9.98
C TYR A 66 -5.15 16.22 10.68
N PRO A 67 -6.03 17.24 10.62
CA PRO A 67 -7.43 17.08 11.00
C PRO A 67 -8.10 15.95 10.22
N VAL A 68 -9.04 15.26 10.87
CA VAL A 68 -9.78 14.13 10.26
C VAL A 68 -10.43 14.52 8.94
N GLU A 69 -11.01 15.72 8.88
CA GLU A 69 -11.72 16.24 7.69
C GLU A 69 -10.78 16.41 6.48
N ILE A 70 -9.53 16.77 6.74
CA ILE A 70 -8.51 16.88 5.69
C ILE A 70 -8.12 15.49 5.17
N VAL A 71 -7.98 14.50 6.06
CA VAL A 71 -7.67 13.13 5.69
C VAL A 71 -8.82 12.50 4.92
N GLU A 72 -10.06 12.71 5.38
CA GLU A 72 -11.26 12.21 4.68
C GLU A 72 -11.38 12.85 3.29
N GLY A 73 -11.23 14.17 3.16
CA GLY A 73 -11.24 14.85 1.86
C GLY A 73 -10.14 14.39 0.91
N PHE A 74 -8.95 14.04 1.45
CA PHE A 74 -7.88 13.44 0.67
C PHE A 74 -8.26 12.04 0.17
N LEU A 75 -8.84 11.21 1.02
CA LEU A 75 -9.30 9.86 0.65
C LEU A 75 -10.40 9.93 -0.41
N GLU A 76 -11.37 10.79 -0.25
CA GLU A 76 -12.45 11.00 -1.22
C GLU A 76 -11.93 11.45 -2.60
N THR A 77 -10.92 12.31 -2.61
CA THR A 77 -10.40 12.89 -3.85
C THR A 77 -9.45 11.95 -4.61
N PHE A 78 -8.60 11.22 -3.89
CA PHE A 78 -7.47 10.53 -4.51
C PHE A 78 -7.49 9.01 -4.33
N VAL A 79 -8.20 8.49 -3.34
CA VAL A 79 -8.13 7.07 -3.01
C VAL A 79 -9.41 6.34 -3.39
N TYR A 80 -10.56 6.86 -3.02
CA TYR A 80 -11.85 6.19 -3.34
C TYR A 80 -12.10 6.03 -4.84
N PRO A 81 -11.71 6.97 -5.72
CA PRO A 81 -11.84 6.74 -7.16
C PRO A 81 -11.03 5.53 -7.67
N ILE A 82 -9.89 5.21 -7.01
CA ILE A 82 -9.13 3.99 -7.32
C ILE A 82 -9.92 2.77 -6.84
N LEU A 83 -10.47 2.82 -5.63
CA LEU A 83 -11.21 1.71 -5.01
C LEU A 83 -12.52 1.40 -5.73
N ASP A 84 -13.16 2.39 -6.32
CA ASP A 84 -14.39 2.23 -7.11
C ASP A 84 -14.12 1.49 -8.43
N ASN A 85 -12.92 1.64 -8.99
CA ASN A 85 -12.53 0.99 -10.24
C ASN A 85 -12.05 -0.47 -10.04
N GLU A 86 -11.57 -0.82 -8.84
CA GLU A 86 -11.04 -2.15 -8.51
C GLU A 86 -11.75 -2.75 -7.29
N PRO A 87 -12.90 -3.37 -7.47
CA PRO A 87 -13.82 -3.68 -6.38
C PRO A 87 -13.37 -4.79 -5.42
N ALA A 88 -12.43 -5.63 -5.79
CA ALA A 88 -12.25 -6.90 -5.09
C ALA A 88 -11.51 -6.81 -3.75
N VAL A 89 -10.44 -6.01 -3.62
CA VAL A 89 -9.56 -6.06 -2.42
C VAL A 89 -9.89 -4.96 -1.42
N ASN A 90 -10.38 -3.83 -1.85
CA ASN A 90 -10.41 -2.60 -1.08
C ASN A 90 -11.80 -2.01 -0.85
N SER A 91 -12.84 -2.47 -1.54
CA SER A 91 -14.21 -1.96 -1.37
C SER A 91 -14.80 -2.21 0.03
N GLN A 92 -14.19 -3.11 0.82
CA GLN A 92 -14.62 -3.44 2.19
C GLN A 92 -13.90 -2.63 3.27
N VAL A 93 -12.98 -1.73 2.91
CA VAL A 93 -12.20 -0.91 3.86
C VAL A 93 -13.01 0.24 4.46
N GLY A 94 -14.28 0.37 4.17
CA GLY A 94 -15.14 1.43 4.64
C GLY A 94 -14.87 1.90 6.08
N ARG A 95 -15.58 2.89 6.53
CA ARG A 95 -15.47 3.53 7.89
C ARG A 95 -15.21 2.56 9.04
N HIS A 96 -15.66 1.32 8.92
CA HIS A 96 -15.52 0.30 9.95
C HIS A 96 -14.06 -0.07 10.26
N ALA A 97 -13.20 -0.13 9.26
CA ALA A 97 -11.79 -0.39 9.45
C ALA A 97 -11.09 0.77 10.18
N PHE A 98 -11.45 2.01 9.85
CA PHE A 98 -10.93 3.19 10.54
C PHE A 98 -11.41 3.30 11.98
N GLU A 99 -12.64 2.88 12.29
CA GLU A 99 -13.15 2.84 13.65
C GLU A 99 -12.41 1.81 14.51
N ILE A 100 -12.02 0.67 13.93
CA ILE A 100 -11.21 -0.34 14.62
C ILE A 100 -9.86 0.27 15.02
N VAL A 101 -9.17 0.94 14.11
CA VAL A 101 -7.88 1.60 14.44
C VAL A 101 -8.02 2.69 15.49
N ARG A 102 -9.11 3.47 15.44
CA ARG A 102 -9.40 4.49 16.47
C ARG A 102 -9.59 3.91 17.86
N ARG A 103 -10.11 2.70 17.98
CA ARG A 103 -10.42 2.03 19.25
C ARG A 103 -9.27 1.18 19.78
N LEU A 104 -8.31 0.85 18.93
CA LEU A 104 -7.18 0.02 19.34
C LEU A 104 -6.16 0.86 20.08
N GLU A 105 -6.19 0.76 21.41
CA GLU A 105 -5.06 1.14 22.28
C GLU A 105 -3.88 0.16 22.13
N SER A 106 -4.05 -0.88 21.33
CA SER A 106 -3.07 -1.94 21.10
C SER A 106 -1.93 -1.48 20.19
N PRO A 107 -0.74 -2.05 20.32
CA PRO A 107 0.35 -1.83 19.38
C PRO A 107 -0.11 -2.08 17.94
N ILE A 108 0.28 -1.21 17.04
CA ILE A 108 -0.15 -1.26 15.63
C ILE A 108 0.10 -2.63 14.99
N GLY A 109 1.19 -3.32 15.37
CA GLY A 109 1.53 -4.64 14.88
C GLY A 109 0.48 -5.73 15.18
N GLN A 110 -0.15 -5.69 16.37
CA GLN A 110 -1.22 -6.62 16.72
C GLN A 110 -2.49 -6.32 15.92
N ALA A 111 -2.82 -5.05 15.73
CA ALA A 111 -3.93 -4.64 14.88
C ALA A 111 -3.72 -5.08 13.42
N LEU A 112 -2.49 -4.98 12.92
CA LEU A 112 -2.12 -5.39 11.57
C LEU A 112 -2.27 -6.91 11.39
N ALA A 113 -1.85 -7.71 12.36
CA ALA A 113 -2.00 -9.17 12.32
C ALA A 113 -3.47 -9.58 12.28
N GLU A 114 -4.33 -8.97 13.09
CA GLU A 114 -5.77 -9.26 13.14
C GLU A 114 -6.50 -8.89 11.84
N ILE A 115 -6.01 -7.89 11.11
CA ILE A 115 -6.67 -7.37 9.90
C ILE A 115 -6.17 -8.04 8.63
N SER A 116 -4.94 -8.52 8.61
CA SER A 116 -4.34 -9.18 7.44
C SER A 116 -4.80 -10.63 7.24
N ASP A 117 -5.68 -11.16 8.09
CA ASP A 117 -6.12 -12.56 8.11
C ASP A 117 -4.98 -13.58 8.27
N CYS A 118 -3.80 -13.14 8.67
CA CYS A 118 -2.70 -14.04 9.02
C CYS A 118 -1.84 -13.41 10.12
N ASP A 119 -1.33 -14.26 11.00
CA ASP A 119 -0.33 -13.85 11.97
C ASP A 119 1.02 -13.55 11.29
N THR A 120 1.90 -12.83 12.00
CA THR A 120 3.20 -12.42 11.48
C THR A 120 4.07 -13.61 11.07
N GLU A 121 4.01 -14.74 11.79
CA GLU A 121 4.80 -15.93 11.48
C GLU A 121 4.37 -16.55 10.16
N THR A 122 3.06 -16.68 9.94
CA THR A 122 2.49 -17.15 8.67
C THR A 122 2.89 -16.23 7.52
N ALA A 123 2.82 -14.92 7.70
CA ALA A 123 3.21 -13.93 6.70
C ALA A 123 4.72 -14.05 6.34
N LEU A 124 5.57 -14.22 7.34
CA LEU A 124 7.01 -14.44 7.14
C LEU A 124 7.31 -15.74 6.40
N ASN A 125 6.57 -16.81 6.69
CA ASN A 125 6.72 -18.09 5.99
C ASN A 125 6.31 -17.97 4.52
N ILE A 126 5.19 -17.31 4.22
CA ILE A 126 4.77 -17.03 2.84
C ILE A 126 5.85 -16.24 2.08
N ALA A 127 6.39 -15.19 2.69
CA ALA A 127 7.45 -14.38 2.07
C ALA A 127 8.73 -15.20 1.81
N ARG A 128 9.09 -16.11 2.74
CA ARG A 128 10.24 -17.01 2.60
C ARG A 128 10.03 -18.01 1.47
N ASP A 129 8.88 -18.64 1.40
CA ASP A 129 8.55 -19.64 0.38
C ASP A 129 8.53 -19.03 -1.04
N GLN A 130 8.27 -17.74 -1.15
CA GLN A 130 8.33 -16.98 -2.41
C GLN A 130 9.75 -16.49 -2.77
N GLY A 131 10.78 -16.97 -2.08
CA GLY A 131 12.17 -16.72 -2.46
C GLY A 131 12.79 -15.44 -1.91
N LEU A 132 12.35 -14.99 -0.75
CA LEU A 132 13.04 -13.96 0.01
C LEU A 132 14.38 -14.50 0.49
N GLN A 133 15.47 -14.15 -0.20
CA GLN A 133 16.80 -14.76 0.00
C GLN A 133 17.56 -14.21 1.20
N ASP A 134 17.30 -12.97 1.57
CA ASP A 134 17.98 -12.31 2.69
C ASP A 134 17.43 -12.75 4.05
N PRO A 135 18.24 -12.72 5.13
CA PRO A 135 17.72 -12.94 6.48
C PRO A 135 16.59 -11.96 6.81
N LEU A 136 15.43 -12.48 7.21
CA LEU A 136 14.23 -11.67 7.51
C LEU A 136 14.49 -10.54 8.51
N ARG A 137 15.43 -10.73 9.46
CA ARG A 137 15.87 -9.70 10.42
C ARG A 137 16.44 -8.41 9.80
N LYS A 138 16.76 -8.42 8.51
CA LYS A 138 17.21 -7.22 7.79
C LYS A 138 16.05 -6.29 7.45
N TYR A 139 14.83 -6.81 7.43
CA TYR A 139 13.65 -6.09 6.99
C TYR A 139 12.82 -5.61 8.17
N ASP A 140 11.94 -4.67 7.92
CA ASP A 140 11.00 -4.19 8.91
C ASP A 140 9.83 -5.17 9.03
N GLU A 141 9.60 -5.68 10.24
CA GLU A 141 8.47 -6.59 10.50
C GLU A 141 7.13 -5.90 10.23
N ASN A 142 7.08 -4.58 10.37
CA ASN A 142 5.86 -3.82 10.07
C ASN A 142 5.53 -3.80 8.57
N ASP A 143 6.49 -4.05 7.69
CA ASP A 143 6.28 -4.06 6.24
C ASP A 143 5.89 -5.45 5.70
N VAL A 144 5.83 -6.48 6.55
CA VAL A 144 5.53 -7.86 6.13
C VAL A 144 4.18 -7.96 5.43
N HIS A 145 3.18 -7.24 5.91
CA HIS A 145 1.85 -7.22 5.29
C HIS A 145 1.88 -6.73 3.83
N VAL A 146 2.79 -5.81 3.48
CA VAL A 146 2.95 -5.30 2.11
C VAL A 146 3.38 -6.42 1.18
N TRP A 147 4.40 -7.21 1.58
CA TRP A 147 4.92 -8.31 0.79
C TRP A 147 3.88 -9.41 0.60
N VAL A 148 3.22 -9.78 1.69
CA VAL A 148 2.20 -10.83 1.65
C VAL A 148 1.03 -10.43 0.76
N THR A 149 0.58 -9.19 0.86
CA THR A 149 -0.47 -8.68 -0.02
C THR A 149 -0.02 -8.72 -1.48
N ALA A 150 1.20 -8.25 -1.79
CA ALA A 150 1.71 -8.27 -3.15
C ALA A 150 1.82 -9.69 -3.73
N ILE A 151 2.20 -10.68 -2.90
CA ILE A 151 2.26 -12.09 -3.31
C ILE A 151 0.85 -12.62 -3.60
N ARG A 152 -0.10 -12.39 -2.71
CA ARG A 152 -1.48 -12.88 -2.84
C ARG A 152 -2.21 -12.29 -4.03
N GLU A 153 -1.99 -11.01 -4.30
CA GLU A 153 -2.62 -10.28 -5.41
C GLU A 153 -1.82 -10.41 -6.72
N GLU A 154 -0.82 -11.28 -6.75
CA GLU A 154 0.03 -11.54 -7.93
C GLU A 154 0.62 -10.26 -8.52
N CYS A 155 1.02 -9.33 -7.66
CA CYS A 155 1.55 -8.05 -8.08
C CYS A 155 2.88 -8.21 -8.84
N LYS A 156 3.07 -7.42 -9.87
CA LYS A 156 4.35 -7.29 -10.58
C LYS A 156 5.29 -6.31 -9.89
N TYR A 157 4.72 -5.26 -9.30
CA TYR A 157 5.49 -4.20 -8.64
C TYR A 157 4.91 -3.85 -7.27
N ILE A 158 5.80 -3.41 -6.37
CA ILE A 158 5.46 -2.71 -5.14
C ILE A 158 6.06 -1.32 -5.24
N VAL A 159 5.25 -0.28 -5.16
CA VAL A 159 5.72 1.11 -5.15
C VAL A 159 5.85 1.59 -3.71
N THR A 160 7.07 1.84 -3.28
CA THR A 160 7.40 2.24 -1.91
C THR A 160 8.55 3.26 -1.84
N SER A 161 8.49 4.17 -0.89
CA SER A 161 9.62 5.04 -0.55
C SER A 161 10.56 4.43 0.50
N ASN A 162 10.14 3.33 1.13
CA ASN A 162 10.97 2.60 2.09
C ASN A 162 11.94 1.68 1.37
N THR A 163 13.17 2.13 1.15
CA THR A 163 14.18 1.36 0.40
C THR A 163 15.32 0.81 1.26
N LYS A 164 15.35 1.15 2.55
CA LYS A 164 16.48 0.76 3.42
C LYS A 164 16.29 -0.60 4.08
N ARG A 165 15.07 -0.91 4.52
CA ARG A 165 14.71 -2.13 5.23
C ARG A 165 13.62 -2.93 4.52
N PHE A 166 13.46 -2.68 3.22
CA PHE A 166 12.50 -3.33 2.36
C PHE A 166 13.23 -4.15 1.28
N PRO A 167 12.79 -5.38 0.97
CA PRO A 167 13.42 -6.18 -0.07
C PRO A 167 13.23 -5.53 -1.44
N LYS A 168 14.30 -5.54 -2.24
CA LYS A 168 14.25 -5.02 -3.60
C LYS A 168 13.45 -5.93 -4.54
N LYS A 169 13.42 -7.22 -4.23
CA LYS A 169 12.74 -8.24 -5.03
C LYS A 169 12.29 -9.39 -4.15
N ILE A 170 11.08 -9.90 -4.43
CA ILE A 170 10.53 -11.11 -3.82
C ILE A 170 9.99 -11.97 -4.97
N GLY A 171 10.64 -13.09 -5.26
CA GLY A 171 10.31 -13.87 -6.46
C GLY A 171 10.39 -12.98 -7.72
N ASN A 172 9.27 -12.81 -8.41
CA ASN A 172 9.15 -11.95 -9.60
C ASN A 172 8.66 -10.53 -9.29
N ILE A 173 8.37 -10.21 -8.03
CA ILE A 173 7.85 -8.91 -7.61
C ILE A 173 9.02 -7.96 -7.38
N GLU A 174 9.02 -6.81 -8.01
CA GLU A 174 10.04 -5.77 -7.84
C GLU A 174 9.52 -4.61 -7.00
N ALA A 175 10.33 -4.16 -6.02
CA ALA A 175 10.04 -2.96 -5.26
C ALA A 175 10.69 -1.74 -5.92
N LEU A 176 9.87 -0.78 -6.33
CA LEU A 176 10.27 0.43 -7.05
C LEU A 176 9.97 1.69 -6.21
N ARG A 177 10.83 2.70 -6.37
CA ARG A 177 10.52 4.03 -5.86
C ARG A 177 9.41 4.69 -6.68
N PRO A 178 8.58 5.57 -6.08
CA PRO A 178 7.53 6.29 -6.81
C PRO A 178 8.04 6.98 -8.07
N GLY A 179 9.21 7.66 -8.00
CA GLY A 179 9.80 8.32 -9.17
C GLY A 179 10.21 7.35 -10.29
N THR A 180 10.78 6.20 -9.92
CA THR A 180 11.17 5.16 -10.90
C THR A 180 9.95 4.58 -11.58
N PHE A 181 8.90 4.26 -10.81
CA PHE A 181 7.67 3.74 -11.35
C PHE A 181 6.97 4.78 -12.24
N TYR A 182 6.92 6.04 -11.81
CA TYR A 182 6.34 7.13 -12.60
C TYR A 182 7.04 7.30 -13.96
N SER A 183 8.38 7.32 -13.98
CA SER A 183 9.13 7.40 -15.24
C SER A 183 8.83 6.23 -16.16
N MET A 184 8.75 5.00 -15.63
CA MET A 184 8.45 3.80 -16.40
C MET A 184 7.08 3.85 -17.09
N ILE A 185 6.05 4.40 -16.44
CA ILE A 185 4.69 4.48 -17.01
C ILE A 185 4.47 5.75 -17.86
N SER A 186 5.39 6.71 -17.83
CA SER A 186 5.29 7.98 -18.58
C SER A 186 6.08 7.95 -19.88
N ASP A 187 6.99 7.00 -20.05
CA ASP A 187 7.85 6.85 -21.24
C ASP A 187 7.21 5.89 -22.29
N ASP A 188 6.06 5.27 -21.99
CA ASP A 188 5.23 4.46 -22.90
C ASP A 188 4.10 5.31 -23.50
#